data_499cf2ae047e97a6c52c19cfc606c168
#
_entry.id   499cf2ae047e97a6c52c19cfc606c168
#
_cell.length_a   1.000
_cell.length_b   1.000
_cell.length_c   1.000
_cell.angle_alpha   90.00
_cell.angle_beta   90.00
_cell.angle_gamma   90.00
#
_symmetry.space_group_name_H-M   'P 1'
#
loop_
_entity.id
_entity.type
_entity.pdbx_description
1 polymer ?
#
loop_
_entity_poly.entity_id
_entity_poly.type
_entity_poly.pdbx_seq_one_letter_code
_entity_poly.pdbx_strand_id
1 'polypeptide(L)'
;MKNGLYSIHVSLQDGRSGKGSGVVRFRDGKILGGDAYLFYIGTYTAKGDTFKGEVLIQRHTSSPDENPLFGGPSPVGVGVSGTFTDTAAVMNGTALVGKASQIFKATLRKLAESD
;
A
#
# COMPACT_ATOMS: atom_id res chain seq x y z
N MET A 1 3.32 -10.15 -10.52
CA MET A 1 3.92 -8.84 -10.17
C MET A 1 5.42 -8.95 -10.27
N LYS A 2 6.02 -8.13 -11.12
CA LYS A 2 7.48 -8.15 -11.26
C LYS A 2 8.15 -7.58 -10.03
N ASN A 3 9.26 -8.18 -9.63
CA ASN A 3 10.08 -7.67 -8.55
C ASN A 3 10.56 -6.26 -8.89
N GLY A 4 10.48 -5.36 -7.95
CA GLY A 4 10.92 -4.00 -8.17
C GLY A 4 10.56 -3.07 -7.04
N LEU A 5 11.10 -1.87 -7.12
CA LEU A 5 10.72 -0.76 -6.25
C LEU A 5 9.70 0.09 -7.01
N TYR A 6 8.58 0.35 -6.38
CA TYR A 6 7.46 1.07 -6.98
C TYR A 6 7.13 2.30 -6.15
N SER A 7 6.76 3.39 -6.80
CA SER A 7 6.06 4.47 -6.11
C SER A 7 4.63 4.03 -5.84
N ILE A 8 4.06 4.49 -4.73
CA ILE A 8 2.67 4.24 -4.42
C ILE A 8 1.99 5.54 -4.05
N HIS A 9 0.84 5.78 -4.68
CA HIS A 9 0.00 6.94 -4.42
C HIS A 9 -1.40 6.44 -4.06
N VAL A 10 -1.86 6.79 -2.87
CA VAL A 10 -3.11 6.29 -2.33
C VAL A 10 -4.15 7.40 -2.34
N SER A 11 -5.39 7.05 -2.73
CA SER A 11 -6.54 7.93 -2.60
C SER A 11 -7.67 7.16 -1.91
N LEU A 12 -8.41 7.87 -1.06
CA LEU A 12 -9.58 7.30 -0.40
C LEU A 12 -10.80 7.42 -1.30
N GLN A 13 -11.75 6.51 -1.11
CA GLN A 13 -12.96 6.49 -1.92
C GLN A 13 -13.80 7.76 -1.77
N ASP A 14 -13.66 8.47 -0.65
CA ASP A 14 -14.38 9.72 -0.41
C ASP A 14 -13.76 10.94 -1.10
N GLY A 15 -12.76 10.72 -1.94
CA GLY A 15 -12.11 11.79 -2.69
C GLY A 15 -10.92 12.44 -2.02
N ARG A 16 -10.63 12.10 -0.76
CA ARG A 16 -9.43 12.61 -0.11
C ARG A 16 -8.19 11.96 -0.73
N SER A 17 -7.21 12.76 -1.06
CA SER A 17 -5.99 12.29 -1.71
C SER A 17 -4.79 13.08 -1.25
N GLY A 18 -3.60 12.67 -1.69
CA GLY A 18 -2.38 13.41 -1.51
C GLY A 18 -1.62 13.18 -0.21
N LYS A 19 -2.14 12.36 0.69
CA LYS A 19 -1.47 12.09 1.97
C LYS A 19 -0.88 10.68 2.05
N GLY A 20 -1.04 9.88 1.02
CA GLY A 20 -0.52 8.53 0.97
C GLY A 20 0.42 8.35 -0.19
N SER A 21 1.60 8.96 -0.12
CA SER A 21 2.67 8.78 -1.11
C SER A 21 3.86 8.12 -0.44
N GLY A 22 4.39 7.09 -1.07
CA GLY A 22 5.53 6.39 -0.53
C GLY A 22 6.21 5.54 -1.59
N VAL A 23 7.04 4.63 -1.13
CA VAL A 23 7.68 3.63 -1.97
C VAL A 23 7.45 2.25 -1.39
N VAL A 24 7.36 1.26 -2.26
CA VAL A 24 7.10 -0.11 -1.85
C VAL A 24 7.87 -1.06 -2.75
N ARG A 25 8.51 -2.06 -2.15
CA ARG A 25 9.23 -3.10 -2.88
C ARG A 25 8.39 -4.38 -2.90
N PHE A 26 8.19 -4.90 -4.10
CA PHE A 26 7.60 -6.23 -4.31
C PHE A 26 8.73 -7.17 -4.71
N ARG A 27 8.92 -8.24 -3.94
CA ARG A 27 9.97 -9.21 -4.22
C ARG A 27 9.59 -10.59 -3.69
N ASP A 28 9.49 -11.55 -4.60
CA ASP A 28 9.32 -12.97 -4.28
C ASP A 28 8.17 -13.22 -3.29
N GLY A 29 7.04 -12.58 -3.52
CA GLY A 29 5.85 -12.75 -2.69
C GLY A 29 5.83 -11.89 -1.44
N LYS A 30 6.81 -11.00 -1.27
CA LYS A 30 6.90 -10.13 -0.08
C LYS A 30 6.78 -8.68 -0.45
N ILE A 31 6.17 -7.92 0.46
CA ILE A 31 5.95 -6.48 0.31
C ILE A 31 6.65 -5.77 1.45
N LEU A 32 7.50 -4.80 1.13
CA LEU A 32 8.15 -3.93 2.11
C LEU A 32 8.16 -2.51 1.58
N GLY A 33 7.78 -1.56 2.41
CA GLY A 33 7.81 -0.18 1.98
C GLY A 33 7.50 0.79 3.09
N GLY A 34 7.35 2.04 2.71
CA GLY A 34 7.03 3.08 3.67
C GLY A 34 7.02 4.48 3.09
N ASP A 35 6.71 5.40 3.96
CA ASP A 35 6.74 6.84 3.69
C ASP A 35 7.35 7.57 4.90
N ALA A 36 7.06 8.87 5.02
CA ALA A 36 7.65 9.69 6.08
C ALA A 36 7.22 9.28 7.50
N TYR A 37 6.09 8.59 7.62
CA TYR A 37 5.50 8.30 8.94
C TYR A 37 5.18 6.82 9.14
N LEU A 38 4.94 6.07 8.08
CA LEU A 38 4.45 4.70 8.11
C LEU A 38 5.43 3.76 7.43
N PHE A 39 5.36 2.47 7.81
CA PHE A 39 6.01 1.42 7.04
C PHE A 39 5.03 0.27 6.80
N TYR A 40 5.26 -0.47 5.73
CA TYR A 40 4.38 -1.52 5.25
C TYR A 40 5.13 -2.84 5.18
N ILE A 41 4.53 -3.89 5.74
CA ILE A 41 5.07 -5.25 5.67
C ILE A 41 3.93 -6.15 5.20
N GLY A 42 4.18 -6.97 4.19
CA GLY A 42 3.14 -7.87 3.74
C GLY A 42 3.62 -8.98 2.84
N THR A 43 2.64 -9.73 2.35
CA THR A 43 2.86 -10.82 1.41
C THR A 43 1.82 -10.73 0.30
N TYR A 44 2.15 -11.28 -0.85
CA TYR A 44 1.23 -11.30 -1.98
C TYR A 44 1.42 -12.58 -2.80
N THR A 45 0.39 -12.92 -3.56
CA THR A 45 0.45 -13.92 -4.60
C THR A 45 -0.01 -13.29 -5.91
N ALA A 46 0.56 -13.73 -7.01
CA ALA A 46 0.20 -13.22 -8.33
C ALA A 46 -0.17 -14.38 -9.23
N LYS A 47 -1.17 -14.16 -10.11
CA LYS A 47 -1.62 -15.12 -11.09
C LYS A 47 -2.03 -14.38 -12.35
N GLY A 48 -1.37 -14.68 -13.46
CA GLY A 48 -1.61 -13.92 -14.69
C GLY A 48 -1.20 -12.47 -14.50
N ASP A 49 -2.12 -11.55 -14.75
CA ASP A 49 -1.92 -10.12 -14.57
C ASP A 49 -2.58 -9.57 -13.30
N THR A 50 -3.01 -10.45 -12.40
CA THR A 50 -3.65 -10.05 -11.14
C THR A 50 -2.81 -10.44 -9.95
N PHE A 51 -3.01 -9.74 -8.84
CA PHE A 51 -2.37 -10.08 -7.57
C PHE A 51 -3.31 -9.79 -6.42
N LYS A 52 -3.05 -10.46 -5.31
CA LYS A 52 -3.75 -10.20 -4.05
C LYS A 52 -2.78 -10.44 -2.89
N GLY A 53 -3.03 -9.78 -1.78
CA GLY A 53 -2.16 -9.92 -0.64
C GLY A 53 -2.72 -9.27 0.60
N GLU A 54 -1.88 -9.27 1.62
CA GLU A 54 -2.18 -8.65 2.90
C GLU A 54 -1.00 -7.81 3.33
N VAL A 55 -1.29 -6.63 3.86
CA VAL A 55 -0.26 -5.67 4.28
C VAL A 55 -0.60 -5.20 5.69
N LEU A 56 0.41 -5.19 6.55
CA LEU A 56 0.31 -4.58 7.86
C LEU A 56 0.96 -3.21 7.78
N ILE A 57 0.21 -2.17 8.12
CA ILE A 57 0.67 -0.78 8.10
C ILE A 57 0.90 -0.33 9.52
N GLN A 58 2.11 0.16 9.80
CA GLN A 58 2.51 0.58 11.14
C GLN A 58 3.16 1.94 11.08
N ARG A 59 3.05 2.69 12.18
CA ARG A 59 3.67 4.00 12.30
C ARG A 59 5.08 3.88 12.87
N HIS A 60 6.06 4.53 12.25
CA HIS A 60 7.41 4.62 12.79
C HIS A 60 7.75 6.03 13.29
N THR A 61 6.98 7.03 12.89
CA THR A 61 7.22 8.43 13.26
C THR A 61 5.88 9.12 13.41
N SER A 62 5.73 9.92 14.45
CA SER A 62 4.49 10.65 14.68
C SER A 62 4.25 11.66 13.57
N SER A 63 3.03 11.62 13.00
CA SER A 63 2.63 12.54 11.96
C SER A 63 2.17 13.87 12.57
N PRO A 64 2.55 15.01 11.98
CA PRO A 64 1.99 16.29 12.39
C PRO A 64 0.54 16.48 11.93
N ASP A 65 0.04 15.59 11.10
CA ASP A 65 -1.32 15.63 10.57
C ASP A 65 -2.29 15.04 11.60
N GLU A 66 -3.34 15.79 11.93
CA GLU A 66 -4.36 15.35 12.89
C GLU A 66 -5.20 14.19 12.35
N ASN A 67 -5.29 14.06 11.03
CA ASN A 67 -6.07 13.02 10.37
C ASN A 67 -5.20 12.21 9.40
N PRO A 68 -4.25 11.43 9.93
CA PRO A 68 -3.44 10.58 9.06
C PRO A 68 -4.29 9.53 8.36
N LEU A 69 -3.87 9.09 7.20
CA LEU A 69 -4.62 8.17 6.36
C LEU A 69 -4.98 6.86 7.09
N PHE A 70 -4.08 6.36 7.93
CA PHE A 70 -4.28 5.17 8.77
C PHE A 70 -3.95 5.51 10.22
N GLY A 71 -4.60 6.44 10.72
CA GLY A 71 -4.54 7.36 11.81
C GLY A 71 -4.12 6.96 13.19
N GLY A 72 -3.97 5.74 13.53
CA GLY A 72 -3.75 5.39 14.92
C GLY A 72 -2.34 4.96 15.26
N PRO A 73 -2.03 4.83 16.56
CA PRO A 73 -0.77 4.23 16.99
C PRO A 73 -0.75 2.71 16.80
N SER A 74 -1.89 2.11 16.55
CA SER A 74 -2.00 0.65 16.40
C SER A 74 -1.80 0.25 14.95
N PRO A 75 -1.19 -0.93 14.70
CA PRO A 75 -1.08 -1.46 13.35
C PRO A 75 -2.44 -1.68 12.69
N VAL A 76 -2.51 -1.50 11.39
CA VAL A 76 -3.72 -1.70 10.60
C VAL A 76 -3.47 -2.76 9.55
N GLY A 77 -4.28 -3.82 9.56
CA GLY A 77 -4.24 -4.85 8.54
C GLY A 77 -5.07 -4.46 7.34
N VAL A 78 -4.52 -4.62 6.15
CA VAL A 78 -5.15 -4.22 4.90
C VAL A 78 -5.12 -5.39 3.93
N GLY A 79 -6.28 -5.77 3.41
CA GLY A 79 -6.37 -6.69 2.28
C GLY A 79 -6.25 -5.92 0.99
N VAL A 80 -5.39 -6.37 0.08
CA VAL A 80 -5.15 -5.69 -1.20
C VAL A 80 -5.36 -6.64 -2.36
N SER A 81 -5.80 -6.10 -3.49
CA SER A 81 -5.90 -6.84 -4.74
C SER A 81 -5.80 -5.85 -5.91
N GLY A 82 -5.33 -6.34 -7.05
CA GLY A 82 -5.21 -5.47 -8.19
C GLY A 82 -4.73 -6.15 -9.45
N THR A 83 -4.41 -5.34 -10.44
CA THR A 83 -3.84 -5.77 -11.72
C THR A 83 -2.52 -5.07 -11.96
N PHE A 84 -1.65 -5.70 -12.74
CA PHE A 84 -0.33 -5.14 -12.99
C PHE A 84 0.12 -5.38 -14.42
N THR A 85 1.03 -4.52 -14.84
CA THR A 85 1.85 -4.67 -16.04
C THR A 85 3.31 -4.75 -15.62
N ASP A 86 4.21 -4.76 -16.58
CA ASP A 86 5.64 -4.79 -16.29
C ASP A 86 6.14 -3.54 -15.55
N THR A 87 5.43 -2.42 -15.66
CA THR A 87 5.91 -1.12 -15.17
C THR A 87 4.96 -0.43 -14.21
N ALA A 88 3.74 -0.95 -14.04
CA ALA A 88 2.73 -0.26 -13.25
C ALA A 88 1.72 -1.25 -12.66
N ALA A 89 0.98 -0.79 -11.67
CA ALA A 89 -0.11 -1.55 -11.09
C ALA A 89 -1.21 -0.61 -10.57
N VAL A 90 -2.42 -1.16 -10.52
CA VAL A 90 -3.55 -0.52 -9.85
C VAL A 90 -4.01 -1.45 -8.76
N MET A 91 -4.20 -0.93 -7.57
CA MET A 91 -4.51 -1.74 -6.39
C MET A 91 -5.70 -1.16 -5.66
N ASN A 92 -6.55 -2.06 -5.18
CA ASN A 92 -7.64 -1.71 -4.27
C ASN A 92 -7.33 -2.31 -2.92
N GLY A 93 -7.66 -1.59 -1.86
CA GLY A 93 -7.43 -2.07 -0.52
C GLY A 93 -8.62 -1.80 0.39
N THR A 94 -8.77 -2.67 1.39
CA THR A 94 -9.79 -2.54 2.41
C THR A 94 -9.14 -2.70 3.77
N ALA A 95 -9.31 -1.70 4.62
CA ALA A 95 -8.80 -1.69 5.97
C ALA A 95 -9.96 -1.59 6.96
N LEU A 96 -9.85 -2.31 8.08
CA LEU A 96 -10.75 -2.13 9.21
C LEU A 96 -10.12 -1.11 10.16
N VAL A 97 -10.81 0.01 10.35
CA VAL A 97 -10.38 1.07 11.26
C VAL A 97 -11.50 1.25 12.29
N GLY A 98 -11.30 0.65 13.48
CA GLY A 98 -12.38 0.58 14.47
C GLY A 98 -13.49 -0.32 13.98
N LYS A 99 -14.73 0.20 13.95
CA LYS A 99 -15.90 -0.55 13.48
C LYS A 99 -16.24 -0.27 12.02
N ALA A 100 -15.45 0.55 11.34
CA ALA A 100 -15.69 0.95 9.96
C ALA A 100 -14.68 0.32 9.02
N SER A 101 -15.14 0.01 7.80
CA SER A 101 -14.25 -0.38 6.71
C SER A 101 -13.86 0.87 5.95
N GLN A 102 -12.58 0.98 5.67
CA GLN A 102 -12.04 2.06 4.84
C GLN A 102 -11.53 1.47 3.54
N ILE A 103 -12.06 1.95 2.43
CA ILE A 103 -11.71 1.47 1.09
C ILE A 103 -10.86 2.53 0.41
N PHE A 104 -9.77 2.09 -0.21
CA PHE A 104 -8.89 3.00 -0.93
C PHE A 104 -8.44 2.38 -2.25
N LYS A 105 -7.94 3.24 -3.13
CA LYS A 105 -7.27 2.86 -4.36
C LYS A 105 -5.85 3.36 -4.33
N ALA A 106 -4.96 2.61 -4.96
CA ALA A 106 -3.57 3.02 -5.09
C ALA A 106 -3.10 2.78 -6.51
N THR A 107 -2.27 3.68 -6.98
CA THR A 107 -1.54 3.51 -8.24
C THR A 107 -0.08 3.31 -7.92
N LEU A 108 0.54 2.36 -8.62
CA LEU A 108 1.93 2.01 -8.43
C LEU A 108 2.66 2.15 -9.75
N ARG A 109 3.86 2.70 -9.69
CA ARG A 109 4.72 2.84 -10.87
C ARG A 109 6.11 2.34 -10.52
N LYS A 110 6.64 1.48 -11.37
CA LYS A 110 7.96 0.91 -11.16
C LYS A 110 9.04 1.99 -11.31
N LEU A 111 9.89 2.08 -10.31
CA LEU A 111 10.98 3.05 -10.27
C LEU A 111 12.32 2.38 -10.54
N ALA A 112 12.49 1.14 -10.11
CA ALA A 112 13.75 0.42 -10.22
C ALA A 112 13.50 -1.08 -10.18
N GLU A 113 14.41 -1.83 -10.80
CA GLU A 113 14.40 -3.29 -10.69
C GLU A 113 14.83 -3.71 -9.28
N SER A 114 14.35 -4.87 -8.86
CA SER A 114 14.78 -5.49 -7.61
C SER A 114 15.25 -6.90 -7.91
N ASP A 115 16.42 -7.20 -7.45
CA ASP A 115 17.01 -8.55 -7.63
C ASP A 115 16.36 -9.59 -6.72
#